data_740dbc688cd0baab9688c5314f6834dc
#
_entry.id   740dbc688cd0baab9688c5314f6834dc
#
_cell.length_a   1.000
_cell.length_b   1.000
_cell.length_c   1.000
_cell.angle_alpha   90.00
_cell.angle_beta   90.00
_cell.angle_gamma   90.00
#
_symmetry.space_group_name_H-M   'P 1'
#
loop_
_entity.id
_entity.type
_entity.pdbx_description
1 polymer ?
#
loop_
_entity_poly.entity_id
_entity_poly.type
_entity_poly.pdbx_seq_one_letter_code
_entity_poly.pdbx_strand_id
1 'polypeptide(L)'
;SEMCIRDSSYAVQEAPEGLAQALLIGKEFIGDEPCAMILGDNIFYGNGFSRILQNASSRAENGTATIFGYYVADPERFGIVEFDDAGKVISVEEKPKHPKSNYAVPGLYFYDNDVVEIAKNVKPSARGEIEITSVNNEYLRRGKLHVETLGRGFAWLDTGTMESLVDAADFVRMVEKRQGIKISAPEEIAFKYGWIDRDTLLESAERYGKSPYGQHLKNVADGKLKY
;
A
#
# COMPACT_ATOMS: atom_id res chain seq x y z
N SER A 1 14.27 -4.39 22.14
CA SER A 1 14.81 -3.25 21.45
C SER A 1 13.72 -2.53 20.70
N GLU A 2 13.66 -1.21 20.84
CA GLU A 2 12.65 -0.31 20.25
C GLU A 2 12.55 -0.39 18.72
N MET A 3 13.47 -1.08 18.11
CA MET A 3 13.72 -1.05 16.67
C MET A 3 12.82 -1.98 15.87
N CYS A 4 12.32 -3.08 16.46
CA CYS A 4 11.72 -4.15 15.68
C CYS A 4 10.44 -3.77 14.94
N ILE A 5 9.71 -2.74 15.38
CA ILE A 5 8.50 -2.26 14.69
C ILE A 5 8.73 -0.98 13.88
N ARG A 6 9.91 -0.37 13.99
CA ARG A 6 10.27 0.90 13.33
C ARG A 6 11.69 0.87 12.80
N ASP A 7 12.13 -0.28 12.36
CA ASP A 7 13.41 -0.36 11.65
C ASP A 7 13.25 0.29 10.28
N SER A 8 13.87 1.44 10.10
CA SER A 8 13.70 2.24 8.90
C SER A 8 15.00 2.86 8.44
N SER A 9 15.19 2.87 7.14
CA SER A 9 16.24 3.60 6.45
C SER A 9 15.65 4.70 5.59
N TYR A 10 16.43 5.75 5.35
CA TYR A 10 15.98 6.90 4.58
C TYR A 10 16.88 7.09 3.38
N ALA A 11 16.29 7.36 2.23
CA ALA A 11 17.00 7.73 1.02
C ALA A 11 16.28 8.91 0.34
N VAL A 12 17.04 9.77 -0.32
CA VAL A 12 16.51 10.95 -1.01
C VAL A 12 16.40 10.64 -2.49
N GLN A 13 15.26 10.93 -3.09
CA GLN A 13 15.09 11.03 -4.53
C GLN A 13 15.40 12.47 -4.93
N GLU A 14 16.54 12.71 -5.55
CA GLU A 14 17.02 14.08 -5.84
C GLU A 14 16.16 14.80 -6.89
N ALA A 15 15.58 14.06 -7.83
CA ALA A 15 14.68 14.59 -8.85
C ALA A 15 13.48 13.66 -9.04
N PRO A 16 12.27 14.20 -9.33
CA PRO A 16 11.05 13.41 -9.47
C PRO A 16 11.01 12.67 -10.83
N GLU A 17 11.86 11.69 -11.01
CA GLU A 17 12.02 10.91 -12.25
C GLU A 17 11.05 9.72 -12.36
N GLY A 18 10.01 9.69 -11.53
CA GLY A 18 8.96 8.68 -11.54
C GLY A 18 9.05 7.68 -10.38
N LEU A 19 7.92 6.99 -10.13
CA LEU A 19 7.78 6.07 -8.98
C LEU A 19 8.72 4.87 -9.04
N ALA A 20 8.98 4.33 -10.24
CA ALA A 20 9.84 3.16 -10.36
C ALA A 20 11.31 3.44 -10.00
N GLN A 21 11.73 4.72 -9.97
CA GLN A 21 13.05 5.10 -9.47
C GLN A 21 13.25 4.74 -8.00
N ALA A 22 12.18 4.75 -7.19
CA ALA A 22 12.25 4.34 -5.79
C ALA A 22 12.78 2.91 -5.60
N LEU A 23 12.44 1.99 -6.52
CA LEU A 23 12.95 0.62 -6.52
C LEU A 23 14.45 0.56 -6.80
N LEU A 24 14.97 1.48 -7.61
CA LEU A 24 16.40 1.58 -7.92
C LEU A 24 17.18 2.19 -6.75
N ILE A 25 16.63 3.22 -6.12
CA ILE A 25 17.19 3.87 -4.92
C ILE A 25 17.21 2.89 -3.75
N GLY A 26 16.12 2.13 -3.57
CA GLY A 26 15.97 1.14 -2.50
C GLY A 26 16.64 -0.22 -2.77
N LYS A 27 17.39 -0.37 -3.85
CA LYS A 27 17.96 -1.65 -4.27
C LYS A 27 18.74 -2.38 -3.17
N GLU A 28 19.60 -1.67 -2.46
CA GLU A 28 20.40 -2.26 -1.38
C GLU A 28 19.54 -2.67 -0.19
N PHE A 29 18.48 -1.92 0.11
CA PHE A 29 17.51 -2.26 1.13
C PHE A 29 16.67 -3.49 0.74
N ILE A 30 16.25 -3.59 -0.52
CA ILE A 30 15.48 -4.72 -1.04
C ILE A 30 16.34 -5.99 -1.03
N GLY A 31 17.65 -5.88 -1.37
CA GLY A 31 18.55 -7.04 -1.46
C GLY A 31 18.04 -8.09 -2.44
N ASP A 32 17.95 -9.33 -1.98
CA ASP A 32 17.49 -10.48 -2.76
C ASP A 32 16.05 -10.92 -2.38
N GLU A 33 15.33 -10.09 -1.61
CA GLU A 33 14.00 -10.40 -1.10
C GLU A 33 12.88 -9.81 -1.98
N PRO A 34 11.66 -10.36 -1.93
CA PRO A 34 10.48 -9.68 -2.46
C PRO A 34 10.20 -8.41 -1.64
N CYS A 35 9.53 -7.45 -2.25
CA CYS A 35 9.24 -6.19 -1.60
C CYS A 35 7.79 -5.74 -1.79
N ALA A 36 7.32 -4.93 -0.84
CA ALA A 36 6.10 -4.15 -0.99
C ALA A 36 6.45 -2.66 -1.10
N MET A 37 5.81 -1.96 -2.02
CA MET A 37 5.91 -0.50 -2.14
C MET A 37 4.54 0.11 -1.87
N ILE A 38 4.51 1.10 -0.99
CA ILE A 38 3.30 1.86 -0.67
C ILE A 38 3.58 3.35 -0.81
N LEU A 39 2.64 4.09 -1.40
CA LEU A 39 2.73 5.54 -1.48
C LEU A 39 2.23 6.14 -0.16
N GLY A 40 2.99 7.09 0.38
CA GLY A 40 2.77 7.64 1.72
C GLY A 40 1.52 8.52 1.86
N ASP A 41 0.91 8.90 0.76
CA ASP A 41 -0.35 9.66 0.67
C ASP A 41 -1.59 8.78 0.45
N ASN A 42 -1.43 7.45 0.47
CA ASN A 42 -2.53 6.51 0.27
C ASN A 42 -2.99 5.91 1.61
N ILE A 43 -4.29 5.97 1.87
CA ILE A 43 -4.93 5.36 3.04
C ILE A 43 -5.86 4.25 2.57
N PHE A 44 -5.75 3.09 3.19
CA PHE A 44 -6.59 1.92 2.91
C PHE A 44 -7.37 1.53 4.16
N TYR A 45 -8.65 1.25 3.97
CA TYR A 45 -9.50 0.73 5.02
C TYR A 45 -10.48 -0.30 4.46
N GLY A 46 -10.57 -1.47 5.09
CA GLY A 46 -11.50 -2.50 4.66
C GLY A 46 -11.39 -3.78 5.47
N ASN A 47 -12.48 -4.49 5.58
CA ASN A 47 -12.50 -5.77 6.30
C ASN A 47 -11.73 -6.85 5.54
N GLY A 48 -10.93 -7.63 6.27
CA GLY A 48 -10.13 -8.72 5.69
C GLY A 48 -8.90 -8.27 4.91
N PHE A 49 -8.53 -6.99 4.97
CA PHE A 49 -7.40 -6.44 4.21
C PHE A 49 -6.08 -7.15 4.55
N SER A 50 -5.83 -7.49 5.81
CA SER A 50 -4.63 -8.22 6.21
C SER A 50 -4.47 -9.56 5.46
N ARG A 51 -5.56 -10.29 5.22
CA ARG A 51 -5.52 -11.55 4.45
C ARG A 51 -5.18 -11.30 2.98
N ILE A 52 -5.71 -10.23 2.41
CA ILE A 52 -5.41 -9.82 1.04
C ILE A 52 -3.91 -9.48 0.90
N LEU A 53 -3.34 -8.75 1.86
CA LEU A 53 -1.93 -8.41 1.89
C LEU A 53 -1.04 -9.65 2.06
N GLN A 54 -1.40 -10.58 2.93
CA GLN A 54 -0.69 -11.85 3.09
C GLN A 54 -0.68 -12.68 1.80
N ASN A 55 -1.81 -12.74 1.08
CA ASN A 55 -1.87 -13.41 -0.20
C ASN A 55 -0.99 -12.72 -1.25
N ALA A 56 -0.95 -11.38 -1.28
CA ALA A 56 -0.09 -10.62 -2.17
C ALA A 56 1.40 -10.86 -1.86
N SER A 57 1.78 -10.88 -0.57
CA SER A 57 3.14 -11.23 -0.13
C SER A 57 3.53 -12.63 -0.59
N SER A 58 2.67 -13.62 -0.34
CA SER A 58 2.93 -15.00 -0.76
C SER A 58 3.06 -15.15 -2.28
N ARG A 59 2.29 -14.37 -3.07
CA ARG A 59 2.48 -14.36 -4.53
C ARG A 59 3.84 -13.77 -4.93
N ALA A 60 4.26 -12.69 -4.27
CA ALA A 60 5.58 -12.08 -4.52
C ALA A 60 6.71 -13.06 -4.21
N GLU A 61 6.65 -13.80 -3.10
CA GLU A 61 7.58 -14.88 -2.76
C GLU A 61 7.62 -16.00 -3.82
N ASN A 62 6.52 -16.20 -4.56
CA ASN A 62 6.40 -17.19 -5.63
C ASN A 62 6.59 -16.58 -7.04
N GLY A 63 7.21 -15.42 -7.15
CA GLY A 63 7.61 -14.81 -8.42
C GLY A 63 6.46 -14.17 -9.20
N THR A 64 5.38 -13.71 -8.52
CA THR A 64 4.24 -13.07 -9.14
C THR A 64 3.97 -11.72 -8.50
N ALA A 65 4.02 -10.64 -9.27
CA ALA A 65 3.66 -9.31 -8.81
C ALA A 65 2.15 -9.21 -8.54
N THR A 66 1.78 -8.45 -7.52
CA THR A 66 0.38 -8.10 -7.25
C THR A 66 0.23 -6.60 -7.21
N ILE A 67 -0.71 -6.09 -8.01
CA ILE A 67 -1.24 -4.73 -7.93
C ILE A 67 -2.73 -4.79 -7.55
N PHE A 68 -3.29 -3.66 -7.20
CA PHE A 68 -4.69 -3.59 -6.77
C PHE A 68 -5.52 -2.82 -7.79
N GLY A 69 -6.80 -3.16 -7.89
CA GLY A 69 -7.77 -2.44 -8.70
C GLY A 69 -8.89 -1.90 -7.81
N TYR A 70 -9.14 -0.61 -7.84
CA TYR A 70 -10.21 0.06 -7.11
C TYR A 70 -11.10 0.85 -8.04
N TYR A 71 -12.42 0.64 -7.94
CA TYR A 71 -13.37 1.33 -8.81
C TYR A 71 -13.51 2.81 -8.44
N VAL A 72 -13.28 3.71 -9.40
CA VAL A 72 -13.33 5.17 -9.23
C VAL A 72 -14.27 5.82 -10.23
N ALA A 73 -14.73 7.03 -9.93
CA ALA A 73 -15.59 7.82 -10.82
C ALA A 73 -14.80 8.66 -11.84
N ASP A 74 -13.53 8.95 -11.54
CA ASP A 74 -12.62 9.83 -12.28
C ASP A 74 -11.33 9.11 -12.72
N PRO A 75 -11.44 8.05 -13.56
CA PRO A 75 -10.33 7.15 -13.86
C PRO A 75 -9.16 7.80 -14.59
N GLU A 76 -9.37 8.90 -15.31
CA GLU A 76 -8.33 9.60 -16.08
C GLU A 76 -7.17 10.15 -15.25
N ARG A 77 -7.34 10.20 -13.93
CA ARG A 77 -6.31 10.69 -12.99
C ARG A 77 -5.27 9.64 -12.62
N PHE A 78 -5.54 8.36 -12.85
CA PHE A 78 -4.80 7.23 -12.30
C PHE A 78 -4.25 6.29 -13.39
N GLY A 79 -3.38 5.37 -13.00
CA GLY A 79 -3.13 4.17 -13.78
C GLY A 79 -4.40 3.30 -13.81
N ILE A 80 -4.80 2.82 -14.98
CA ILE A 80 -6.06 2.09 -15.18
C ILE A 80 -5.79 0.68 -15.65
N VAL A 81 -6.42 -0.29 -14.98
CA VAL A 81 -6.41 -1.71 -15.37
C VAL A 81 -7.59 -1.99 -16.31
N GLU A 82 -7.32 -2.66 -17.41
CA GLU A 82 -8.34 -3.20 -18.30
C GLU A 82 -8.45 -4.72 -18.12
N PHE A 83 -9.67 -5.22 -18.06
CA PHE A 83 -9.97 -6.63 -17.95
C PHE A 83 -10.73 -7.12 -19.19
N ASP A 84 -10.52 -8.40 -19.56
CA ASP A 84 -11.38 -9.07 -20.52
C ASP A 84 -12.71 -9.55 -19.86
N ASP A 85 -13.60 -10.13 -20.66
CA ASP A 85 -14.90 -10.65 -20.19
C ASP A 85 -14.76 -11.79 -19.15
N ALA A 86 -13.61 -12.44 -19.08
CA ALA A 86 -13.30 -13.48 -18.10
C ALA A 86 -12.69 -12.90 -16.80
N GLY A 87 -12.50 -11.56 -16.73
CA GLY A 87 -11.88 -10.88 -15.58
C GLY A 87 -10.35 -10.98 -15.56
N LYS A 88 -9.72 -11.38 -16.66
CA LYS A 88 -8.27 -11.42 -16.78
C LYS A 88 -7.76 -10.04 -17.22
N VAL A 89 -6.67 -9.59 -16.58
CA VAL A 89 -5.99 -8.35 -16.97
C VAL A 89 -5.40 -8.45 -18.36
N ILE A 90 -5.69 -7.46 -19.18
CA ILE A 90 -5.18 -7.36 -20.55
C ILE A 90 -4.33 -6.13 -20.81
N SER A 91 -4.50 -5.06 -20.05
CA SER A 91 -3.63 -3.90 -20.12
C SER A 91 -3.61 -3.09 -18.81
N VAL A 92 -2.54 -2.33 -18.60
CA VAL A 92 -2.45 -1.27 -17.58
C VAL A 92 -1.97 -0.01 -18.28
N GLU A 93 -2.74 1.08 -18.20
CA GLU A 93 -2.45 2.33 -18.90
C GLU A 93 -2.34 3.50 -17.92
N GLU A 94 -1.27 4.30 -18.02
CA GLU A 94 -1.03 5.43 -17.14
C GLU A 94 -1.82 6.65 -17.59
N LYS A 95 -2.71 7.16 -16.74
CA LYS A 95 -3.50 8.39 -16.94
C LYS A 95 -4.07 8.52 -18.37
N PRO A 96 -4.85 7.54 -18.82
CA PRO A 96 -5.34 7.52 -20.18
C PRO A 96 -6.33 8.65 -20.42
N LYS A 97 -6.26 9.30 -21.59
CA LYS A 97 -7.25 10.30 -22.00
C LYS A 97 -8.65 9.71 -22.22
N HIS A 98 -8.70 8.45 -22.58
CA HIS A 98 -9.93 7.68 -22.81
C HIS A 98 -9.83 6.35 -22.05
N PRO A 99 -10.13 6.36 -20.74
CA PRO A 99 -10.02 5.15 -19.90
C PRO A 99 -10.90 4.02 -20.43
N LYS A 100 -10.36 2.81 -20.50
CA LYS A 100 -11.08 1.63 -20.94
C LYS A 100 -11.83 0.93 -19.80
N SER A 101 -11.57 1.30 -18.58
CA SER A 101 -12.27 0.86 -17.39
C SER A 101 -12.24 1.93 -16.31
N ASN A 102 -12.97 1.68 -15.21
CA ASN A 102 -12.95 2.53 -14.02
C ASN A 102 -12.10 1.94 -12.88
N TYR A 103 -11.30 0.90 -13.14
CA TYR A 103 -10.45 0.32 -12.11
C TYR A 103 -9.08 1.00 -12.08
N ALA A 104 -8.93 1.94 -11.15
CA ALA A 104 -7.67 2.62 -10.85
C ALA A 104 -6.71 1.70 -10.08
N VAL A 105 -5.42 1.90 -10.30
CA VAL A 105 -4.35 1.23 -9.55
C VAL A 105 -3.97 2.10 -8.35
N PRO A 106 -4.33 1.72 -7.11
CA PRO A 106 -3.87 2.41 -5.91
C PRO A 106 -2.36 2.28 -5.72
N GLY A 107 -1.81 3.19 -4.93
CA GLY A 107 -0.39 3.23 -4.59
C GLY A 107 0.05 2.12 -3.62
N LEU A 108 -0.21 0.87 -3.95
CA LEU A 108 0.18 -0.30 -3.18
C LEU A 108 0.55 -1.43 -4.15
N TYR A 109 1.76 -1.94 -4.01
CA TYR A 109 2.35 -2.89 -4.93
C TYR A 109 3.13 -3.96 -4.17
N PHE A 110 3.08 -5.21 -4.65
CA PHE A 110 3.90 -6.31 -4.16
C PHE A 110 4.65 -6.90 -5.34
N TYR A 111 5.95 -7.04 -5.21
CA TYR A 111 6.83 -7.51 -6.27
C TYR A 111 7.78 -8.60 -5.77
N ASP A 112 8.11 -9.54 -6.65
CA ASP A 112 9.28 -10.40 -6.46
C ASP A 112 10.58 -9.59 -6.66
N ASN A 113 11.73 -10.23 -6.46
CA ASN A 113 13.02 -9.55 -6.57
C ASN A 113 13.39 -9.13 -8.00
N ASP A 114 12.77 -9.71 -9.03
CA ASP A 114 12.98 -9.31 -10.43
C ASP A 114 12.65 -7.83 -10.68
N VAL A 115 11.88 -7.20 -9.78
CA VAL A 115 11.42 -5.82 -9.94
C VAL A 115 12.56 -4.81 -10.09
N VAL A 116 13.67 -5.00 -9.38
CA VAL A 116 14.82 -4.08 -9.45
C VAL A 116 15.43 -4.12 -10.85
N GLU A 117 15.58 -5.32 -11.41
CA GLU A 117 16.13 -5.48 -12.76
C GLU A 117 15.14 -5.01 -13.84
N ILE A 118 13.85 -5.23 -13.64
CA ILE A 118 12.80 -4.69 -14.51
C ILE A 118 12.84 -3.17 -14.50
N ALA A 119 12.88 -2.54 -13.32
CA ALA A 119 12.90 -1.09 -13.18
C ALA A 119 14.12 -0.43 -13.88
N LYS A 120 15.30 -1.08 -13.85
CA LYS A 120 16.50 -0.61 -14.59
C LYS A 120 16.30 -0.57 -16.10
N ASN A 121 15.50 -1.48 -16.64
CA ASN A 121 15.28 -1.64 -18.07
C ASN A 121 14.06 -0.88 -18.60
N VAL A 122 13.26 -0.30 -17.72
CA VAL A 122 12.14 0.58 -18.10
C VAL A 122 12.67 1.87 -18.70
N LYS A 123 12.14 2.24 -19.86
CA LYS A 123 12.46 3.51 -20.50
C LYS A 123 11.54 4.61 -19.95
N PRO A 124 12.06 5.84 -19.79
CA PRO A 124 11.22 6.97 -19.45
C PRO A 124 10.04 7.13 -20.41
N SER A 125 8.89 7.47 -19.88
CA SER A 125 7.69 7.78 -20.66
C SER A 125 7.82 9.08 -21.44
N ALA A 126 6.80 9.44 -22.23
CA ALA A 126 6.73 10.73 -22.89
C ALA A 126 6.77 11.94 -21.93
N ARG A 127 6.50 11.69 -20.62
CA ARG A 127 6.62 12.69 -19.54
C ARG A 127 8.03 12.78 -18.96
N GLY A 128 8.96 11.94 -19.41
CA GLY A 128 10.31 11.85 -18.88
C GLY A 128 10.44 11.03 -17.59
N GLU A 129 9.37 10.35 -17.16
CA GLU A 129 9.29 9.61 -15.90
C GLU A 129 9.47 8.10 -16.12
N ILE A 130 10.16 7.43 -15.19
CA ILE A 130 10.21 5.97 -15.09
C ILE A 130 8.92 5.51 -14.36
N GLU A 131 7.90 5.22 -15.18
CA GLU A 131 6.57 4.93 -14.68
C GLU A 131 6.47 3.56 -14.03
N ILE A 132 5.80 3.49 -12.89
CA ILE A 132 5.49 2.20 -12.25
C ILE A 132 4.56 1.34 -13.14
N THR A 133 3.70 1.97 -13.93
CA THR A 133 2.85 1.31 -14.93
C THR A 133 3.67 0.55 -15.96
N SER A 134 4.84 1.03 -16.35
CA SER A 134 5.74 0.33 -17.28
C SER A 134 6.33 -0.93 -16.62
N VAL A 135 6.64 -0.89 -15.34
CA VAL A 135 7.06 -2.07 -14.56
C VAL A 135 5.93 -3.10 -14.52
N ASN A 136 4.71 -2.68 -14.20
CA ASN A 136 3.53 -3.54 -14.15
C ASN A 136 3.24 -4.20 -15.51
N ASN A 137 3.38 -3.45 -16.61
CA ASN A 137 3.22 -3.97 -17.96
C ASN A 137 4.28 -5.01 -18.33
N GLU A 138 5.50 -4.89 -17.85
CA GLU A 138 6.52 -5.92 -18.05
C GLU A 138 6.15 -7.21 -17.28
N TYR A 139 5.63 -7.12 -16.05
CA TYR A 139 5.09 -8.28 -15.35
C TYR A 139 3.88 -8.89 -16.09
N LEU A 140 2.99 -8.06 -16.63
CA LEU A 140 1.86 -8.53 -17.44
C LEU A 140 2.35 -9.28 -18.69
N ARG A 141 3.32 -8.73 -19.41
CA ARG A 141 3.93 -9.37 -20.59
C ARG A 141 4.58 -10.72 -20.27
N ARG A 142 5.17 -10.85 -19.08
CA ARG A 142 5.75 -12.12 -18.59
C ARG A 142 4.69 -13.11 -18.08
N GLY A 143 3.42 -12.73 -18.02
CA GLY A 143 2.36 -13.54 -17.42
C GLY A 143 2.47 -13.69 -15.90
N LYS A 144 3.16 -12.76 -15.24
CA LYS A 144 3.46 -12.75 -13.81
C LYS A 144 2.78 -11.59 -13.06
N LEU A 145 1.72 -10.98 -13.60
CA LEU A 145 0.94 -9.94 -12.93
C LEU A 145 -0.39 -10.49 -12.45
N HIS A 146 -0.65 -10.31 -11.16
CA HIS A 146 -1.96 -10.51 -10.56
C HIS A 146 -2.59 -9.16 -10.21
N VAL A 147 -3.88 -8.99 -10.46
CA VAL A 147 -4.65 -7.83 -9.98
C VAL A 147 -5.69 -8.28 -8.98
N GLU A 148 -5.57 -7.79 -7.76
CA GLU A 148 -6.54 -8.01 -6.69
C GLU A 148 -7.53 -6.85 -6.67
N THR A 149 -8.82 -7.11 -6.89
CA THR A 149 -9.83 -6.04 -6.87
C THR A 149 -10.33 -5.79 -5.45
N LEU A 150 -10.22 -4.55 -5.01
CA LEU A 150 -10.79 -4.07 -3.75
C LEU A 150 -12.27 -3.75 -3.96
N GLY A 151 -13.12 -4.64 -3.49
CA GLY A 151 -14.57 -4.56 -3.71
C GLY A 151 -15.29 -3.62 -2.74
N ARG A 152 -16.63 -3.74 -2.70
CA ARG A 152 -17.47 -2.97 -1.76
C ARG A 152 -17.04 -3.22 -0.32
N GLY A 153 -17.00 -2.17 0.49
CA GLY A 153 -16.55 -2.22 1.89
C GLY A 153 -15.09 -1.85 2.07
N PHE A 154 -14.35 -1.64 0.97
CA PHE A 154 -13.05 -0.98 1.00
C PHE A 154 -13.20 0.52 0.74
N ALA A 155 -12.40 1.31 1.44
CA ALA A 155 -12.11 2.69 1.12
C ALA A 155 -10.62 2.82 0.78
N TRP A 156 -10.35 3.42 -0.36
CA TRP A 156 -9.05 3.91 -0.75
C TRP A 156 -9.13 5.42 -0.87
N LEU A 157 -8.25 6.12 -0.20
CA LEU A 157 -8.19 7.56 -0.15
C LEU A 157 -6.79 7.99 -0.58
N ASP A 158 -6.74 8.76 -1.66
CA ASP A 158 -5.54 9.43 -2.15
C ASP A 158 -5.54 10.86 -1.60
N THR A 159 -4.55 11.21 -0.77
CA THR A 159 -4.48 12.51 -0.11
C THR A 159 -3.62 13.54 -0.87
N GLY A 160 -3.47 13.37 -2.16
CA GLY A 160 -2.61 14.20 -3.01
C GLY A 160 -3.12 15.63 -3.27
N THR A 161 -4.34 15.98 -2.86
CA THR A 161 -4.90 17.33 -2.94
C THR A 161 -5.38 17.81 -1.59
N MET A 162 -5.53 19.13 -1.42
CA MET A 162 -6.07 19.71 -0.16
C MET A 162 -7.48 19.20 0.14
N GLU A 163 -8.32 19.08 -0.88
CA GLU A 163 -9.69 18.58 -0.74
C GLU A 163 -9.71 17.10 -0.31
N SER A 164 -8.98 16.25 -1.02
CA SER A 164 -8.91 14.82 -0.69
C SER A 164 -8.25 14.54 0.67
N LEU A 165 -7.33 15.41 1.12
CA LEU A 165 -6.76 15.34 2.47
C LEU A 165 -7.83 15.61 3.55
N VAL A 166 -8.70 16.61 3.34
CA VAL A 166 -9.82 16.91 4.26
C VAL A 166 -10.81 15.75 4.28
N ASP A 167 -11.20 15.22 3.14
CA ASP A 167 -12.10 14.07 3.03
C ASP A 167 -11.53 12.84 3.76
N ALA A 168 -10.24 12.58 3.60
CA ALA A 168 -9.56 11.50 4.29
C ALA A 168 -9.54 11.70 5.81
N ALA A 169 -9.27 12.92 6.29
CA ALA A 169 -9.30 13.25 7.71
C ALA A 169 -10.70 13.06 8.32
N ASP A 170 -11.75 13.48 7.61
CA ASP A 170 -13.14 13.30 8.04
C ASP A 170 -13.55 11.82 8.04
N PHE A 171 -13.15 11.06 7.04
CA PHE A 171 -13.37 9.62 6.98
C PHE A 171 -12.71 8.91 8.18
N VAL A 172 -11.42 9.14 8.42
CA VAL A 172 -10.68 8.55 9.55
C VAL A 172 -11.37 8.90 10.87
N ARG A 173 -11.67 10.18 11.10
CA ARG A 173 -12.34 10.66 12.29
C ARG A 173 -13.70 9.99 12.51
N MET A 174 -14.48 9.84 11.44
CA MET A 174 -15.81 9.22 11.51
C MET A 174 -15.73 7.74 11.86
N VAL A 175 -14.86 6.99 11.18
CA VAL A 175 -14.68 5.55 11.42
C VAL A 175 -14.18 5.29 12.84
N GLU A 176 -13.12 5.96 13.27
CA GLU A 176 -12.56 5.81 14.61
C GLU A 176 -13.56 6.16 15.71
N LYS A 177 -14.32 7.26 15.54
CA LYS A 177 -15.34 7.68 16.49
C LYS A 177 -16.48 6.67 16.60
N ARG A 178 -16.90 6.06 15.48
CA ARG A 178 -18.04 5.13 15.44
C ARG A 178 -17.68 3.74 15.92
N GLN A 179 -16.51 3.26 15.56
CA GLN A 179 -16.07 1.90 15.90
C GLN A 179 -15.30 1.84 17.23
N GLY A 180 -14.79 2.97 17.72
CA GLY A 180 -13.99 3.03 18.95
C GLY A 180 -12.62 2.37 18.80
N ILE A 181 -12.12 2.25 17.56
CA ILE A 181 -10.82 1.66 17.21
C ILE A 181 -9.93 2.69 16.52
N LYS A 182 -8.68 2.34 16.28
CA LYS A 182 -7.78 3.08 15.39
C LYS A 182 -7.73 2.41 14.02
N ILE A 183 -7.77 3.20 12.96
CA ILE A 183 -7.62 2.69 11.58
C ILE A 183 -6.23 2.06 11.41
N SER A 184 -5.20 2.69 12.00
CA SER A 184 -3.85 2.16 12.02
C SER A 184 -3.21 2.44 13.37
N ALA A 185 -2.75 1.37 14.01
CA ALA A 185 -1.96 1.43 15.22
C ALA A 185 -0.81 0.39 15.09
N PRO A 186 0.39 0.83 14.64
CA PRO A 186 1.51 -0.08 14.39
C PRO A 186 1.85 -0.96 15.58
N GLU A 187 1.82 -0.43 16.79
CA GLU A 187 2.09 -1.17 18.03
C GLU A 187 1.03 -2.24 18.30
N GLU A 188 -0.25 -1.96 18.01
CA GLU A 188 -1.31 -2.96 18.12
C GLU A 188 -1.11 -4.09 17.11
N ILE A 189 -0.76 -3.75 15.86
CA ILE A 189 -0.48 -4.71 14.80
C ILE A 189 0.69 -5.60 15.22
N ALA A 190 1.80 -4.99 15.66
CA ALA A 190 2.98 -5.71 16.11
C ALA A 190 2.66 -6.67 17.27
N PHE A 191 1.84 -6.24 18.22
CA PHE A 191 1.39 -7.07 19.33
C PHE A 191 0.51 -8.24 18.87
N LYS A 192 -0.45 -7.99 17.96
CA LYS A 192 -1.32 -9.04 17.40
C LYS A 192 -0.55 -10.13 16.65
N TYR A 193 0.53 -9.74 15.96
CA TYR A 193 1.39 -10.69 15.24
C TYR A 193 2.51 -11.30 16.11
N GLY A 194 2.57 -10.94 17.40
CA GLY A 194 3.58 -11.46 18.32
C GLY A 194 4.99 -10.92 18.09
N TRP A 195 5.14 -9.81 17.38
CA TRP A 195 6.43 -9.16 17.14
C TRP A 195 6.90 -8.36 18.37
N ILE A 196 5.97 -7.92 19.20
CA ILE A 196 6.23 -7.34 20.52
C ILE A 196 5.36 -8.03 21.56
N ASP A 197 5.84 -8.02 22.80
CA ASP A 197 5.10 -8.53 23.96
C ASP A 197 4.19 -7.45 24.59
N ARG A 198 3.43 -7.87 25.61
CA ARG A 198 2.51 -6.99 26.32
C ARG A 198 3.21 -5.85 27.04
N ASP A 199 4.38 -6.10 27.59
CA ASP A 199 5.11 -5.10 28.36
C ASP A 199 5.66 -4.01 27.45
N THR A 200 6.22 -4.34 26.30
CA THR A 200 6.61 -3.40 25.24
C THR A 200 5.43 -2.56 24.74
N LEU A 201 4.24 -3.19 24.59
CA LEU A 201 3.03 -2.46 24.21
C LEU A 201 2.61 -1.45 25.28
N LEU A 202 2.70 -1.82 26.56
CA LEU A 202 2.40 -0.92 27.70
C LEU A 202 3.40 0.23 27.80
N GLU A 203 4.68 -0.02 27.59
CA GLU A 203 5.72 1.05 27.53
C GLU A 203 5.40 2.04 26.39
N SER A 204 4.97 1.54 25.25
CA SER A 204 4.51 2.38 24.14
C SER A 204 3.29 3.21 24.54
N ALA A 205 2.31 2.60 25.21
CA ALA A 205 1.14 3.31 25.71
C ALA A 205 1.49 4.43 26.71
N GLU A 206 2.48 4.21 27.58
CA GLU A 206 2.97 5.21 28.52
C GLU A 206 3.65 6.40 27.82
N ARG A 207 4.43 6.14 26.76
CA ARG A 207 5.02 7.20 25.94
C ARG A 207 3.99 8.16 25.34
N TYR A 208 2.85 7.61 24.91
CA TYR A 208 1.72 8.42 24.40
C TYR A 208 0.87 9.04 25.53
N GLY A 209 1.07 8.62 26.77
CA GLY A 209 0.47 9.18 27.97
C GLY A 209 -1.04 9.16 27.96
N LYS A 210 -1.65 10.31 28.31
CA LYS A 210 -3.13 10.46 28.39
C LYS A 210 -3.80 10.70 27.04
N SER A 211 -3.07 10.60 25.93
CA SER A 211 -3.65 10.78 24.61
C SER A 211 -4.68 9.67 24.30
N PRO A 212 -5.65 9.91 23.39
CA PRO A 212 -6.57 8.87 22.93
C PRO A 212 -5.85 7.65 22.33
N TYR A 213 -4.67 7.85 21.73
CA TYR A 213 -3.85 6.78 21.18
C TYR A 213 -3.21 5.91 22.28
N GLY A 214 -2.58 6.53 23.27
CA GLY A 214 -2.02 5.80 24.43
C GLY A 214 -3.10 5.02 25.19
N GLN A 215 -4.29 5.60 25.37
CA GLN A 215 -5.42 4.90 26.00
C GLN A 215 -5.90 3.71 25.14
N HIS A 216 -5.89 3.84 23.81
CA HIS A 216 -6.21 2.75 22.89
C HIS A 216 -5.21 1.57 23.06
N LEU A 217 -3.90 1.82 23.01
CA LEU A 217 -2.89 0.78 23.20
C LEU A 217 -3.02 0.08 24.56
N LYS A 218 -3.33 0.82 25.61
CA LYS A 218 -3.60 0.26 26.94
C LYS A 218 -4.82 -0.66 26.94
N ASN A 219 -5.89 -0.26 26.26
CA ASN A 219 -7.10 -1.09 26.13
C ASN A 219 -6.82 -2.37 25.33
N VAL A 220 -5.93 -2.31 24.30
CA VAL A 220 -5.45 -3.50 23.58
C VAL A 220 -4.68 -4.43 24.51
N ALA A 221 -3.69 -3.90 25.25
CA ALA A 221 -2.88 -4.66 26.20
C ALA A 221 -3.72 -5.35 27.31
N ASP A 222 -4.82 -4.70 27.72
CA ASP A 222 -5.77 -5.20 28.72
C ASP A 222 -6.81 -6.16 28.13
N GLY A 223 -6.79 -6.46 26.83
CA GLY A 223 -7.74 -7.35 26.16
C GLY A 223 -9.17 -6.82 26.12
N LYS A 224 -9.37 -5.49 26.26
CA LYS A 224 -10.70 -4.85 26.25
C LYS A 224 -11.28 -4.68 24.87
N LEU A 225 -10.44 -4.70 23.82
CA LEU A 225 -10.84 -4.59 22.42
C LEU A 225 -10.88 -6.00 21.80
N LYS A 226 -12.08 -6.38 21.33
CA LYS A 226 -12.33 -7.69 20.68
C LYS A 226 -12.93 -7.42 19.31
N TYR A 227 -12.16 -7.55 18.25
CA TYR A 227 -12.59 -7.42 16.84
C TYR A 227 -11.69 -8.22 15.88
#